data_ac2f3e2d7be09a4ef34deb7d10ec6ae1
#
_entry.id   ac2f3e2d7be09a4ef34deb7d10ec6ae1
#
_cell.length_a   1.000
_cell.length_b   1.000
_cell.length_c   1.000
_cell.angle_alpha   90.00
_cell.angle_beta   90.00
_cell.angle_gamma   90.00
#
_symmetry.space_group_name_H-M   'P 1'
#
loop_
_entity.id
_entity.type
_entity.pdbx_description
1 polymer ?
#
loop_
_entity_poly.entity_id
_entity_poly.type
_entity_poly.pdbx_seq_one_letter_code
_entity_poly.pdbx_strand_id
1 'polypeptide(L)'
;MNYSATQRQLGLRLLRLREQRGYSQADLARALGLSASYLNQIERNKRPLTPAVQKKLGEVLGDVSSLFDEDEPAALQEALGETLRDLGLAEVSATELRALAGNLPQVSRALLDLHRRHLALREHAAALEFQLGEPGAGSILPAGDQVREFFNRMHNHIPELDELAERLFAEWGLSPGHVAPRLRQLLADRHGVLVEVAALQAGREKRQYDAGTRRLWLPDYLEPGQQAFQMAAELALHGYLPQIDAVVARAGFTDEARIAQARIGLSNYFAGALVMPYMRFLRAAEASSYDIELLAHQFGVGFEAVCHRLSTLARRSAPGLPFFFIRVDRAGNVSKRHSATDFHFSQVGGSCPLWIVYEAFNQPGRILTQTARMPDGRRHFWLARQVSSGPVGHGQPRKTFAVALGCDLQHAERLVYSLGLDVQSPGNSVSIGPGCRVCPREDCMQRAFAQLPGR
;
A
#
# COMPACT_ATOMS: atom_id res chain seq x y z
N MET A 1 -26.32 6.48 36.27
CA MET A 1 -26.24 7.14 34.97
C MET A 1 -25.22 6.35 34.14
N ASN A 2 -25.70 5.56 33.20
CA ASN A 2 -24.84 4.78 32.32
C ASN A 2 -24.28 5.71 31.22
N TYR A 3 -23.04 6.14 31.36
CA TYR A 3 -22.30 6.82 30.30
C TYR A 3 -21.98 5.81 29.19
N SER A 4 -22.12 6.24 27.91
CA SER A 4 -21.76 5.39 26.76
C SER A 4 -20.30 4.95 26.84
N ALA A 5 -19.99 3.78 26.29
CA ALA A 5 -18.62 3.25 26.29
C ALA A 5 -17.61 4.23 25.67
N THR A 6 -18.04 5.04 24.73
CA THR A 6 -17.28 6.08 24.03
C THR A 6 -16.81 7.21 24.98
N GLN A 7 -17.68 7.62 25.93
CA GLN A 7 -17.33 8.66 26.90
C GLN A 7 -16.26 8.25 27.90
N ARG A 8 -16.08 6.94 28.15
CA ARG A 8 -15.07 6.42 29.09
C ARG A 8 -13.64 6.41 28.53
N GLN A 9 -13.45 6.66 27.24
CA GLN A 9 -12.13 6.63 26.61
C GLN A 9 -11.52 8.02 26.35
N LEU A 10 -12.34 9.07 26.40
CA LEU A 10 -11.92 10.44 26.07
C LEU A 10 -10.89 11.02 27.03
N GLY A 11 -10.90 10.62 28.30
CA GLY A 11 -9.99 11.19 29.32
C GLY A 11 -8.53 10.86 29.08
N LEU A 12 -8.21 9.61 28.74
CA LEU A 12 -6.83 9.21 28.41
C LEU A 12 -6.36 9.81 27.09
N ARG A 13 -7.25 10.00 26.12
CA ARG A 13 -6.94 10.70 24.88
C ARG A 13 -6.62 12.17 25.15
N LEU A 14 -7.40 12.82 26.02
CA LEU A 14 -7.16 14.19 26.43
C LEU A 14 -5.82 14.35 27.16
N LEU A 15 -5.51 13.46 28.11
CA LEU A 15 -4.23 13.43 28.81
C LEU A 15 -3.06 13.40 27.81
N ARG A 16 -3.11 12.52 26.84
CA ARG A 16 -2.07 12.40 25.82
C ARG A 16 -1.95 13.62 24.91
N LEU A 17 -3.10 14.15 24.45
CA LEU A 17 -3.09 15.37 23.64
C LEU A 17 -2.45 16.52 24.41
N ARG A 18 -2.75 16.63 25.72
CA ARG A 18 -2.11 17.61 26.59
C ARG A 18 -0.60 17.45 26.64
N GLU A 19 -0.12 16.20 26.88
CA GLU A 19 1.32 15.89 26.96
C GLU A 19 2.02 16.14 25.63
N GLN A 20 1.42 15.73 24.51
CA GLN A 20 1.96 15.98 23.17
C GLN A 20 2.07 17.48 22.84
N ARG A 21 1.15 18.29 23.39
CA ARG A 21 1.19 19.75 23.25
C ARG A 21 2.08 20.44 24.28
N GLY A 22 2.76 19.69 25.16
CA GLY A 22 3.71 20.20 26.14
C GLY A 22 3.07 20.89 27.33
N TYR A 23 1.77 20.75 27.59
CA TYR A 23 1.10 21.34 28.72
C TYR A 23 1.23 20.49 29.98
N SER A 24 1.60 21.12 31.11
CA SER A 24 1.36 20.52 32.42
C SER A 24 -0.14 20.45 32.70
N GLN A 25 -0.59 19.57 33.59
CA GLN A 25 -2.00 19.50 33.99
C GLN A 25 -2.51 20.82 34.58
N ALA A 26 -1.66 21.49 35.36
CA ALA A 26 -2.00 22.78 35.97
C ALA A 26 -2.12 23.90 34.92
N ASP A 27 -1.24 23.92 33.92
CA ASP A 27 -1.25 24.96 32.88
C ASP A 27 -2.44 24.80 31.95
N LEU A 28 -2.76 23.56 31.51
CA LEU A 28 -3.96 23.35 30.73
C LEU A 28 -5.23 23.65 31.50
N ALA A 29 -5.31 23.26 32.77
CA ALA A 29 -6.46 23.61 33.63
C ALA A 29 -6.64 25.11 33.71
N ARG A 30 -5.56 25.87 33.92
CA ARG A 30 -5.57 27.35 33.97
C ARG A 30 -6.02 27.93 32.61
N ALA A 31 -5.50 27.46 31.51
CA ALA A 31 -5.86 27.91 30.17
C ALA A 31 -7.35 27.68 29.85
N LEU A 32 -7.91 26.57 30.33
CA LEU A 32 -9.32 26.21 30.15
C LEU A 32 -10.25 26.90 31.14
N GLY A 33 -9.71 27.60 32.18
CA GLY A 33 -10.49 28.17 33.29
C GLY A 33 -11.14 27.06 34.14
N LEU A 34 -10.44 25.94 34.37
CA LEU A 34 -10.86 24.82 35.19
C LEU A 34 -9.91 24.65 36.39
N SER A 35 -10.38 23.97 37.46
CA SER A 35 -9.45 23.54 38.51
C SER A 35 -8.63 22.33 38.04
N ALA A 36 -7.39 22.22 38.49
CA ALA A 36 -6.53 21.07 38.19
C ALA A 36 -7.18 19.75 38.64
N SER A 37 -7.89 19.74 39.76
CA SER A 37 -8.65 18.59 40.24
C SER A 37 -9.77 18.19 39.30
N TYR A 38 -10.49 19.17 38.72
CA TYR A 38 -11.55 18.89 37.75
C TYR A 38 -10.99 18.31 36.44
N LEU A 39 -9.89 18.87 35.91
CA LEU A 39 -9.21 18.35 34.74
C LEU A 39 -8.70 16.91 34.99
N ASN A 40 -8.10 16.64 36.14
CA ASN A 40 -7.67 15.31 36.56
C ASN A 40 -8.83 14.30 36.59
N GLN A 41 -10.02 14.72 37.05
CA GLN A 41 -11.19 13.84 37.05
C GLN A 41 -11.67 13.53 35.63
N ILE A 42 -11.56 14.46 34.68
CA ILE A 42 -11.87 14.24 33.27
C ILE A 42 -10.82 13.29 32.66
N GLU A 43 -9.53 13.58 32.84
CA GLU A 43 -8.44 12.73 32.31
C GLU A 43 -8.50 11.28 32.83
N ARG A 44 -8.96 11.09 34.06
CA ARG A 44 -9.20 9.76 34.67
C ARG A 44 -10.57 9.16 34.38
N ASN A 45 -11.34 9.75 33.46
CA ASN A 45 -12.70 9.32 33.12
C ASN A 45 -13.68 9.26 34.30
N LYS A 46 -13.40 9.99 35.40
CA LYS A 46 -14.30 10.10 36.55
C LYS A 46 -15.39 11.18 36.34
N ARG A 47 -15.20 12.06 35.35
CA ARG A 47 -16.18 13.02 34.88
C ARG A 47 -16.23 13.08 33.37
N PRO A 48 -17.43 13.32 32.79
CA PRO A 48 -17.57 13.44 31.33
C PRO A 48 -16.95 14.75 30.83
N LEU A 49 -16.47 14.71 29.60
CA LEU A 49 -16.06 15.87 28.83
C LEU A 49 -17.32 16.58 28.30
N THR A 50 -17.67 17.71 28.92
CA THR A 50 -18.88 18.47 28.53
C THR A 50 -18.64 19.27 27.24
N PRO A 51 -19.71 19.58 26.43
CA PRO A 51 -19.57 20.38 25.21
C PRO A 51 -18.90 21.75 25.44
N ALA A 52 -19.14 22.35 26.59
CA ALA A 52 -18.49 23.62 26.97
C ALA A 52 -16.97 23.47 27.14
N VAL A 53 -16.52 22.35 27.73
CA VAL A 53 -15.09 22.06 27.90
C VAL A 53 -14.49 21.65 26.53
N GLN A 54 -15.22 20.94 25.69
CA GLN A 54 -14.77 20.59 24.32
C GLN A 54 -14.48 21.83 23.48
N LYS A 55 -15.38 22.81 23.50
CA LYS A 55 -15.20 24.08 22.81
C LYS A 55 -13.93 24.80 23.27
N LYS A 56 -13.73 24.91 24.58
CA LYS A 56 -12.54 25.54 25.17
C LYS A 56 -11.24 24.77 24.82
N LEU A 57 -11.30 23.43 24.75
CA LEU A 57 -10.16 22.62 24.32
C LEU A 57 -9.75 22.96 22.90
N GLY A 58 -10.72 23.12 21.99
CA GLY A 58 -10.46 23.54 20.60
C GLY A 58 -9.84 24.95 20.55
N GLU A 59 -10.28 25.87 21.38
CA GLU A 59 -9.73 27.23 21.47
C GLU A 59 -8.29 27.26 21.99
N VAL A 60 -7.92 26.36 22.93
CA VAL A 60 -6.60 26.32 23.59
C VAL A 60 -5.61 25.38 22.87
N LEU A 61 -6.05 24.21 22.48
CA LEU A 61 -5.18 23.19 21.91
C LEU A 61 -5.20 23.14 20.36
N GLY A 62 -6.11 23.90 19.73
CA GLY A 62 -6.31 23.89 18.28
C GLY A 62 -7.13 22.68 17.83
N ASP A 63 -6.67 21.99 16.79
CA ASP A 63 -7.39 20.81 16.29
C ASP A 63 -7.46 19.70 17.35
N VAL A 64 -8.67 19.43 17.80
CA VAL A 64 -9.02 18.36 18.75
C VAL A 64 -9.86 17.25 18.11
N SER A 65 -9.99 17.22 16.78
CA SER A 65 -10.79 16.24 16.05
C SER A 65 -10.37 14.80 16.37
N SER A 66 -9.07 14.58 16.57
CA SER A 66 -8.51 13.29 16.94
C SER A 66 -9.00 12.71 18.28
N LEU A 67 -9.54 13.57 19.18
CA LEU A 67 -10.19 13.11 20.42
C LEU A 67 -11.50 12.38 20.15
N PHE A 68 -12.19 12.74 19.06
CA PHE A 68 -13.55 12.30 18.73
C PHE A 68 -13.61 11.35 17.53
N ASP A 69 -12.46 11.01 16.95
CA ASP A 69 -12.38 10.05 15.86
C ASP A 69 -12.72 8.65 16.38
N GLU A 70 -13.87 8.11 15.95
CA GLU A 70 -14.37 6.79 16.34
C GLU A 70 -13.98 5.69 15.34
N ASP A 71 -13.63 6.07 14.12
CA ASP A 71 -13.33 5.11 13.06
C ASP A 71 -11.96 4.46 13.25
N GLU A 72 -10.96 5.24 13.65
CA GLU A 72 -9.60 4.73 13.88
C GLU A 72 -9.52 3.68 15.00
N PRO A 73 -10.14 3.87 16.20
CA PRO A 73 -10.14 2.83 17.22
C PRO A 73 -10.91 1.57 16.83
N ALA A 74 -11.96 1.67 16.03
CA ALA A 74 -12.71 0.51 15.57
C ALA A 74 -11.88 -0.34 14.61
N ALA A 75 -11.24 0.28 13.62
CA ALA A 75 -10.32 -0.40 12.71
C ALA A 75 -9.13 -1.03 13.45
N LEU A 76 -8.57 -0.31 14.43
CA LEU A 76 -7.46 -0.79 15.24
C LEU A 76 -7.88 -1.97 16.13
N GLN A 77 -9.08 -1.96 16.71
CA GLN A 77 -9.65 -3.06 17.48
C GLN A 77 -9.82 -4.31 16.62
N GLU A 78 -10.34 -4.15 15.41
CA GLU A 78 -10.53 -5.26 14.47
C GLU A 78 -9.19 -5.90 14.10
N ALA A 79 -8.21 -5.10 13.68
CA ALA A 79 -6.87 -5.55 13.34
C ALA A 79 -6.16 -6.26 14.52
N LEU A 80 -6.31 -5.74 15.74
CA LEU A 80 -5.78 -6.40 16.95
C LEU A 80 -6.47 -7.74 17.20
N GLY A 81 -7.80 -7.81 17.04
CA GLY A 81 -8.56 -9.04 17.23
C GLY A 81 -8.14 -10.13 16.23
N GLU A 82 -7.85 -9.78 15.00
CA GLU A 82 -7.32 -10.69 13.99
C GLU A 82 -5.91 -11.18 14.37
N THR A 83 -5.02 -10.24 14.69
CA THR A 83 -3.64 -10.55 15.08
C THR A 83 -3.57 -11.49 16.27
N LEU A 84 -4.37 -11.25 17.29
CA LEU A 84 -4.38 -12.09 18.49
C LEU A 84 -4.98 -13.47 18.25
N ARG A 85 -5.98 -13.58 17.36
CA ARG A 85 -6.50 -14.88 16.90
C ARG A 85 -5.45 -15.68 16.14
N ASP A 86 -4.69 -15.03 15.25
CA ASP A 86 -3.58 -15.65 14.52
C ASP A 86 -2.47 -16.16 15.45
N LEU A 87 -2.29 -15.49 16.59
CA LEU A 87 -1.36 -15.91 17.65
C LEU A 87 -1.92 -16.99 18.58
N GLY A 88 -3.16 -17.45 18.38
CA GLY A 88 -3.83 -18.42 19.24
C GLY A 88 -4.31 -17.84 20.58
N LEU A 89 -4.32 -16.52 20.71
CA LEU A 89 -4.75 -15.81 21.93
C LEU A 89 -6.23 -15.40 21.82
N ALA A 90 -7.10 -16.37 21.52
CA ALA A 90 -8.53 -16.14 21.34
C ALA A 90 -9.28 -15.75 22.64
N GLU A 91 -8.63 -15.85 23.80
CA GLU A 91 -9.23 -15.55 25.11
C GLU A 91 -9.33 -14.04 25.42
N VAL A 92 -8.71 -13.16 24.60
CA VAL A 92 -8.77 -11.73 24.82
C VAL A 92 -10.16 -11.22 24.47
N SER A 93 -10.85 -10.64 25.43
CA SER A 93 -12.23 -10.20 25.28
C SER A 93 -12.35 -8.96 24.36
N ALA A 94 -13.49 -8.82 23.70
CA ALA A 94 -13.79 -7.63 22.90
C ALA A 94 -13.70 -6.31 23.70
N THR A 95 -13.90 -6.38 25.02
CA THR A 95 -13.78 -5.24 25.94
C THR A 95 -12.32 -4.83 26.12
N GLU A 96 -11.41 -5.78 26.27
CA GLU A 96 -9.96 -5.54 26.38
C GLU A 96 -9.39 -5.01 25.07
N LEU A 97 -9.79 -5.59 23.94
CA LEU A 97 -9.39 -5.10 22.61
C LEU A 97 -9.82 -3.66 22.38
N ARG A 98 -11.06 -3.32 22.75
CA ARG A 98 -11.56 -1.95 22.65
C ARG A 98 -10.80 -1.02 23.57
N ALA A 99 -10.49 -1.45 24.80
CA ALA A 99 -9.71 -0.68 25.76
C ALA A 99 -8.28 -0.44 25.25
N LEU A 100 -7.65 -1.46 24.66
CA LEU A 100 -6.31 -1.37 24.09
C LEU A 100 -6.28 -0.40 22.90
N ALA A 101 -7.18 -0.59 21.93
CA ALA A 101 -7.27 0.27 20.75
C ALA A 101 -7.59 1.72 21.08
N GLY A 102 -8.53 1.95 22.01
CA GLY A 102 -8.94 3.29 22.40
C GLY A 102 -7.98 3.99 23.34
N ASN A 103 -7.42 3.27 24.33
CA ASN A 103 -6.58 3.86 25.37
C ASN A 103 -5.08 3.82 25.03
N LEU A 104 -4.63 2.90 24.19
CA LEU A 104 -3.22 2.68 23.86
C LEU A 104 -2.98 2.53 22.35
N PRO A 105 -3.45 3.47 21.50
CA PRO A 105 -3.38 3.30 20.05
C PRO A 105 -1.94 3.15 19.51
N GLN A 106 -0.96 3.80 20.12
CA GLN A 106 0.45 3.63 19.74
C GLN A 106 0.98 2.24 20.08
N VAL A 107 0.62 1.71 21.26
CA VAL A 107 0.98 0.34 21.65
C VAL A 107 0.28 -0.67 20.75
N SER A 108 -0.98 -0.43 20.43
CA SER A 108 -1.77 -1.22 19.48
C SER A 108 -1.09 -1.28 18.11
N ARG A 109 -0.69 -0.14 17.57
CA ARG A 109 0.04 -0.09 16.28
C ARG A 109 1.41 -0.77 16.38
N ALA A 110 2.12 -0.60 17.49
CA ALA A 110 3.41 -1.27 17.70
C ALA A 110 3.26 -2.79 17.77
N LEU A 111 2.20 -3.30 18.41
CA LEU A 111 1.88 -4.73 18.43
C LEU A 111 1.57 -5.28 17.04
N LEU A 112 0.76 -4.56 16.27
CA LEU A 112 0.44 -4.92 14.88
C LEU A 112 1.71 -4.90 14.01
N ASP A 113 2.58 -3.91 14.19
CA ASP A 113 3.85 -3.83 13.48
C ASP A 113 4.79 -4.98 13.88
N LEU A 114 4.88 -5.29 15.17
CA LEU A 114 5.68 -6.41 15.67
C LEU A 114 5.17 -7.75 15.11
N HIS A 115 3.87 -7.96 15.09
CA HIS A 115 3.28 -9.16 14.50
C HIS A 115 3.58 -9.26 12.99
N ARG A 116 3.43 -8.17 12.25
CA ARG A 116 3.80 -8.11 10.83
C ARG A 116 5.27 -8.47 10.59
N ARG A 117 6.17 -7.92 11.41
CA ARG A 117 7.60 -8.26 11.36
C ARG A 117 7.86 -9.72 11.70
N HIS A 118 7.16 -10.25 12.69
CA HIS A 118 7.27 -11.66 13.05
C HIS A 118 6.84 -12.59 11.92
N LEU A 119 5.70 -12.29 11.28
CA LEU A 119 5.23 -13.04 10.10
C LEU A 119 6.25 -12.97 8.95
N ALA A 120 6.76 -11.78 8.64
CA ALA A 120 7.77 -11.59 7.61
C ALA A 120 9.05 -12.38 7.91
N LEU A 121 9.49 -12.41 9.17
CA LEU A 121 10.66 -13.17 9.61
C LEU A 121 10.45 -14.68 9.46
N ARG A 122 9.28 -15.18 9.86
CA ARG A 122 8.92 -16.60 9.70
C ARG A 122 8.85 -17.01 8.23
N GLU A 123 8.25 -16.20 7.39
CA GLU A 123 8.18 -16.44 5.96
C GLU A 123 9.57 -16.49 5.34
N HIS A 124 10.44 -15.60 5.78
CA HIS A 124 11.81 -15.55 5.30
C HIS A 124 12.64 -16.76 5.77
N ALA A 125 12.52 -17.15 7.03
CA ALA A 125 13.15 -18.35 7.56
C ALA A 125 12.71 -19.60 6.76
N ALA A 126 11.41 -19.73 6.49
CA ALA A 126 10.89 -20.84 5.69
C ALA A 126 11.40 -20.84 4.22
N ALA A 127 11.59 -19.65 3.63
CA ALA A 127 12.16 -19.55 2.28
C ALA A 127 13.65 -19.95 2.26
N LEU A 128 14.41 -19.60 3.30
CA LEU A 128 15.81 -19.98 3.42
C LEU A 128 15.98 -21.48 3.72
N GLU A 129 15.16 -22.05 4.57
CA GLU A 129 15.12 -23.50 4.81
C GLU A 129 14.88 -24.28 3.51
N PHE A 130 13.99 -23.75 2.65
CA PHE A 130 13.75 -24.33 1.34
C PHE A 130 14.97 -24.19 0.40
N GLN A 131 15.69 -23.07 0.44
CA GLN A 131 16.86 -22.83 -0.42
C GLN A 131 18.11 -23.58 0.02
N LEU A 132 18.29 -23.79 1.32
CA LEU A 132 19.51 -24.37 1.89
C LEU A 132 19.39 -25.89 2.15
N GLY A 133 18.19 -26.45 2.08
CA GLY A 133 17.97 -27.88 2.37
C GLY A 133 18.29 -28.30 3.80
N GLU A 134 18.52 -27.34 4.71
CA GLU A 134 18.85 -27.59 6.12
C GLU A 134 17.98 -26.74 7.07
N PRO A 135 17.43 -27.31 8.17
CA PRO A 135 16.71 -26.55 9.18
C PRO A 135 17.69 -25.80 10.10
N GLY A 136 17.61 -24.47 10.18
CA GLY A 136 18.13 -23.79 11.37
C GLY A 136 19.17 -22.67 11.25
N ALA A 137 19.33 -21.95 10.13
CA ALA A 137 20.23 -20.80 10.06
C ALA A 137 19.47 -19.47 10.24
N GLY A 138 19.70 -18.76 11.32
CA GLY A 138 19.15 -17.45 11.63
C GLY A 138 19.52 -16.40 10.56
N SER A 139 18.53 -15.82 9.91
CA SER A 139 18.72 -14.97 8.76
C SER A 139 18.29 -13.52 8.98
N ILE A 140 19.13 -12.62 8.47
CA ILE A 140 18.86 -11.20 8.30
C ILE A 140 17.95 -11.05 7.06
N LEU A 141 16.81 -10.32 7.17
CA LEU A 141 15.89 -10.06 6.07
C LEU A 141 16.63 -9.52 4.83
N PRO A 142 16.36 -10.05 3.61
CA PRO A 142 16.93 -9.50 2.39
C PRO A 142 16.64 -8.00 2.27
N ALA A 143 17.56 -7.27 1.65
CA ALA A 143 17.46 -5.83 1.47
C ALA A 143 16.09 -5.41 0.85
N GLY A 144 15.55 -6.23 -0.06
CA GLY A 144 14.27 -5.99 -0.72
C GLY A 144 13.05 -6.01 0.21
N ASP A 145 13.06 -6.80 1.26
CA ASP A 145 11.91 -6.90 2.17
C ASP A 145 11.82 -5.72 3.13
N GLN A 146 12.95 -5.16 3.55
CA GLN A 146 12.95 -3.96 4.39
C GLN A 146 12.52 -2.71 3.60
N VAL A 147 12.93 -2.60 2.35
CA VAL A 147 12.45 -1.50 1.47
C VAL A 147 10.96 -1.63 1.20
N ARG A 148 10.46 -2.85 0.99
CA ARG A 148 9.02 -3.11 0.83
C ARG A 148 8.24 -2.73 2.09
N GLU A 149 8.75 -3.09 3.26
CA GLU A 149 8.14 -2.73 4.54
C GLU A 149 8.09 -1.21 4.76
N PHE A 150 9.13 -0.49 4.33
CA PHE A 150 9.12 0.98 4.34
C PHE A 150 7.96 1.55 3.51
N PHE A 151 7.74 1.06 2.28
CA PHE A 151 6.61 1.50 1.45
C PHE A 151 5.26 1.12 2.06
N ASN A 152 5.13 -0.07 2.63
CA ASN A 152 3.89 -0.51 3.30
C ASN A 152 3.53 0.38 4.49
N ARG A 153 4.49 0.74 5.34
CA ARG A 153 4.28 1.68 6.47
C ARG A 153 3.77 3.04 6.03
N MET A 154 4.11 3.47 4.83
CA MET A 154 3.62 4.71 4.23
C MET A 154 2.31 4.51 3.45
N HIS A 155 1.65 3.35 3.56
CA HIS A 155 0.46 2.98 2.76
C HIS A 155 0.66 3.21 1.26
N ASN A 156 1.90 3.03 0.78
CA ASN A 156 2.34 3.29 -0.60
C ASN A 156 2.03 4.71 -1.11
N HIS A 157 1.82 5.68 -0.23
CA HIS A 157 1.62 7.08 -0.57
C HIS A 157 2.76 7.93 -0.01
N ILE A 158 3.44 8.66 -0.90
CA ILE A 158 4.57 9.54 -0.58
C ILE A 158 4.15 10.98 -0.92
N PRO A 159 3.56 11.72 0.03
CA PRO A 159 2.97 13.04 -0.23
C PRO A 159 3.91 14.00 -0.92
N GLU A 160 5.16 14.07 -0.46
CA GLU A 160 6.16 15.01 -0.97
C GLU A 160 6.48 14.78 -2.45
N LEU A 161 6.55 13.51 -2.87
CA LEU A 161 6.83 13.16 -4.27
C LEU A 161 5.59 13.34 -5.15
N ASP A 162 4.39 13.08 -4.64
CA ASP A 162 3.14 13.35 -5.35
C ASP A 162 2.94 14.86 -5.57
N GLU A 163 3.12 15.67 -4.54
CA GLU A 163 3.00 17.12 -4.63
C GLU A 163 4.05 17.73 -5.57
N LEU A 164 5.30 17.23 -5.49
CA LEU A 164 6.36 17.61 -6.41
C LEU A 164 5.97 17.27 -7.85
N ALA A 165 5.51 16.07 -8.11
CA ALA A 165 5.12 15.61 -9.43
C ALA A 165 3.95 16.43 -10.00
N GLU A 166 2.92 16.76 -9.20
CA GLU A 166 1.79 17.58 -9.61
C GLU A 166 2.24 19.01 -9.97
N ARG A 167 3.12 19.62 -9.17
CA ARG A 167 3.68 20.95 -9.46
C ARG A 167 4.46 20.95 -10.78
N LEU A 168 5.37 19.98 -10.96
CA LEU A 168 6.20 19.87 -12.16
C LEU A 168 5.37 19.59 -13.40
N PHE A 169 4.33 18.77 -13.27
CA PHE A 169 3.40 18.48 -14.35
C PHE A 169 2.72 19.77 -14.86
N ALA A 170 2.29 20.63 -13.93
CA ALA A 170 1.67 21.91 -14.26
C ALA A 170 2.69 22.92 -14.78
N GLU A 171 3.82 23.10 -14.10
CA GLU A 171 4.88 24.03 -14.45
C GLU A 171 5.45 23.77 -15.85
N TRP A 172 5.62 22.50 -16.21
CA TRP A 172 6.20 22.11 -17.50
C TRP A 172 5.17 21.99 -18.61
N GLY A 173 3.90 22.27 -18.34
CA GLY A 173 2.81 22.19 -19.31
C GLY A 173 2.64 20.78 -19.88
N LEU A 174 2.83 19.74 -19.04
CA LEU A 174 2.67 18.35 -19.47
C LEU A 174 1.20 18.03 -19.74
N SER A 175 0.96 17.15 -20.70
CA SER A 175 -0.38 16.66 -21.03
C SER A 175 -0.47 15.15 -20.82
N PRO A 176 -1.57 14.64 -20.22
CA PRO A 176 -1.77 13.21 -20.07
C PRO A 176 -1.64 12.48 -21.41
N GLY A 177 -1.02 11.32 -21.42
CA GLY A 177 -0.78 10.53 -22.64
C GLY A 177 0.33 11.02 -23.55
N HIS A 178 0.78 12.27 -23.43
CA HIS A 178 1.78 12.90 -24.31
C HIS A 178 2.99 13.45 -23.56
N VAL A 179 3.40 12.79 -22.49
CA VAL A 179 4.48 13.25 -21.60
C VAL A 179 5.89 13.01 -22.19
N ALA A 180 6.08 11.95 -22.96
CA ALA A 180 7.40 11.49 -23.43
C ALA A 180 8.19 12.55 -24.25
N PRO A 181 7.63 13.25 -25.25
CA PRO A 181 8.39 14.23 -26.03
C PRO A 181 8.92 15.39 -25.17
N ARG A 182 8.08 15.87 -24.24
CA ARG A 182 8.45 16.97 -23.36
C ARG A 182 9.51 16.56 -22.32
N LEU A 183 9.40 15.35 -21.76
CA LEU A 183 10.43 14.83 -20.85
C LEU A 183 11.79 14.65 -21.55
N ARG A 184 11.81 14.18 -22.79
CA ARG A 184 13.04 14.09 -23.58
C ARG A 184 13.70 15.44 -23.72
N GLN A 185 12.93 16.47 -24.07
CA GLN A 185 13.44 17.84 -24.17
C GLN A 185 13.97 18.35 -22.83
N LEU A 186 13.20 18.18 -21.74
CA LEU A 186 13.62 18.63 -20.40
C LEU A 186 14.90 17.97 -19.92
N LEU A 187 15.07 16.66 -20.17
CA LEU A 187 16.30 15.93 -19.85
C LEU A 187 17.49 16.53 -20.62
N ALA A 188 17.33 16.83 -21.90
CA ALA A 188 18.39 17.46 -22.71
C ALA A 188 18.68 18.89 -22.23
N ASP A 189 17.67 19.74 -22.12
CA ASP A 189 17.83 21.18 -21.89
C ASP A 189 18.29 21.50 -20.45
N ARG A 190 17.74 20.80 -19.46
CA ARG A 190 18.01 21.11 -18.03
C ARG A 190 19.08 20.26 -17.40
N HIS A 191 19.28 19.03 -17.89
CA HIS A 191 20.19 18.07 -17.29
C HIS A 191 21.31 17.62 -18.22
N GLY A 192 21.29 18.06 -19.50
CA GLY A 192 22.26 17.65 -20.51
C GLY A 192 22.23 16.15 -20.82
N VAL A 193 21.09 15.47 -20.55
CA VAL A 193 20.93 14.04 -20.77
C VAL A 193 20.27 13.80 -22.14
N LEU A 194 21.00 13.17 -23.04
CA LEU A 194 20.50 12.80 -24.36
C LEU A 194 19.81 11.42 -24.29
N VAL A 195 18.56 11.38 -24.71
CA VAL A 195 17.77 10.12 -24.72
C VAL A 195 17.82 9.49 -26.11
N GLU A 196 18.33 8.27 -26.18
CA GLU A 196 18.41 7.43 -27.37
C GLU A 196 17.54 6.20 -27.26
N VAL A 197 16.80 5.88 -28.31
CA VAL A 197 16.02 4.63 -28.41
C VAL A 197 16.79 3.68 -29.32
N ALA A 198 17.17 2.53 -28.79
CA ALA A 198 17.99 1.56 -29.51
C ALA A 198 17.58 0.12 -29.18
N ALA A 199 17.96 -0.80 -30.06
CA ALA A 199 17.83 -2.23 -29.84
C ALA A 199 18.78 -2.66 -28.71
N LEU A 200 18.33 -2.65 -27.46
CA LEU A 200 19.10 -3.17 -26.33
C LEU A 200 18.91 -4.68 -26.20
N GLN A 201 19.97 -5.36 -25.73
CA GLN A 201 19.92 -6.81 -25.52
C GLN A 201 18.79 -7.20 -24.58
N ALA A 202 17.98 -8.16 -25.00
CA ALA A 202 16.88 -8.69 -24.21
C ALA A 202 17.36 -9.24 -22.85
N GLY A 203 16.66 -8.90 -21.78
CA GLY A 203 16.96 -9.39 -20.43
C GLY A 203 17.77 -8.45 -19.54
N ARG A 204 18.34 -7.40 -20.08
CA ARG A 204 19.00 -6.32 -19.32
C ARG A 204 17.97 -5.26 -18.86
N GLU A 205 18.46 -4.20 -18.23
CA GLU A 205 17.67 -3.13 -17.63
C GLU A 205 16.72 -2.45 -18.64
N LYS A 206 15.58 -1.95 -18.16
CA LYS A 206 14.62 -1.20 -19.00
C LYS A 206 15.12 0.18 -19.40
N ARG A 207 16.25 0.60 -18.89
CA ARG A 207 17.00 1.81 -19.23
C ARG A 207 18.47 1.60 -18.84
N GLN A 208 19.35 2.25 -19.58
CA GLN A 208 20.78 2.26 -19.28
C GLN A 208 21.27 3.70 -19.38
N TYR A 209 21.80 4.24 -18.29
CA TYR A 209 22.40 5.56 -18.25
C TYR A 209 23.92 5.48 -18.16
N ASP A 210 24.59 6.24 -18.99
CA ASP A 210 26.04 6.43 -18.95
C ASP A 210 26.35 7.86 -18.48
N ALA A 211 26.95 7.96 -17.31
CA ALA A 211 27.33 9.23 -16.70
C ALA A 211 28.46 9.95 -17.45
N GLY A 212 29.35 9.21 -18.12
CA GLY A 212 30.44 9.79 -18.87
C GLY A 212 30.03 10.54 -20.12
N THR A 213 29.07 9.94 -20.87
CA THR A 213 28.52 10.53 -22.10
C THR A 213 27.20 11.26 -21.88
N ARG A 214 26.61 11.19 -20.68
CA ARG A 214 25.27 11.70 -20.34
C ARG A 214 24.20 11.20 -21.29
N ARG A 215 24.26 9.93 -21.67
CA ARG A 215 23.28 9.30 -22.57
C ARG A 215 22.41 8.31 -21.80
N LEU A 216 21.11 8.40 -22.05
CA LEU A 216 20.10 7.47 -21.56
C LEU A 216 19.59 6.63 -22.73
N TRP A 217 19.92 5.34 -22.75
CA TRP A 217 19.39 4.41 -23.74
C TRP A 217 18.11 3.74 -23.22
N LEU A 218 17.10 3.75 -24.08
CA LEU A 218 15.84 3.07 -23.85
C LEU A 218 15.66 1.99 -24.91
N PRO A 219 15.14 0.80 -24.55
CA PRO A 219 14.82 -0.23 -25.54
C PRO A 219 13.76 0.27 -26.54
N ASP A 220 13.95 -0.08 -27.81
CA ASP A 220 13.05 0.27 -28.92
C ASP A 220 11.66 -0.39 -28.83
N TYR A 221 11.55 -1.50 -28.10
CA TYR A 221 10.27 -2.19 -27.87
C TYR A 221 9.40 -1.52 -26.78
N LEU A 222 9.88 -0.47 -26.13
CA LEU A 222 9.08 0.26 -25.13
C LEU A 222 8.08 1.19 -25.82
N GLU A 223 6.81 1.03 -25.45
CA GLU A 223 5.76 1.95 -25.84
C GLU A 223 6.03 3.39 -25.30
N PRO A 224 5.49 4.44 -25.94
CA PRO A 224 5.75 5.84 -25.54
C PRO A 224 5.54 6.12 -24.06
N GLY A 225 4.47 5.57 -23.44
CA GLY A 225 4.24 5.73 -22.00
C GLY A 225 5.24 5.01 -21.12
N GLN A 226 5.77 3.89 -21.59
CA GLN A 226 6.85 3.19 -20.89
C GLN A 226 8.16 3.97 -21.00
N GLN A 227 8.44 4.56 -22.17
CA GLN A 227 9.57 5.48 -22.35
C GLN A 227 9.45 6.70 -21.43
N ALA A 228 8.25 7.33 -21.37
CA ALA A 228 7.97 8.44 -20.47
C ALA A 228 8.26 8.06 -19.01
N PHE A 229 7.82 6.89 -18.58
CA PHE A 229 8.07 6.40 -17.22
C PHE A 229 9.58 6.24 -16.94
N GLN A 230 10.35 5.65 -17.87
CA GLN A 230 11.79 5.48 -17.68
C GLN A 230 12.52 6.83 -17.66
N MET A 231 12.16 7.77 -18.54
CA MET A 231 12.69 9.12 -18.53
C MET A 231 12.35 9.88 -17.24
N ALA A 232 11.13 9.76 -16.75
CA ALA A 232 10.71 10.38 -15.49
C ALA A 232 11.47 9.78 -14.27
N ALA A 233 11.71 8.48 -14.27
CA ALA A 233 12.49 7.83 -13.21
C ALA A 233 13.97 8.27 -13.24
N GLU A 234 14.53 8.47 -14.42
CA GLU A 234 15.90 9.00 -14.56
C GLU A 234 15.97 10.47 -14.14
N LEU A 235 15.00 11.27 -14.56
CA LEU A 235 14.86 12.67 -14.15
C LEU A 235 14.80 12.80 -12.62
N ALA A 236 14.14 11.88 -11.92
CA ALA A 236 14.08 11.87 -10.46
C ALA A 236 15.47 11.72 -9.84
N LEU A 237 16.31 10.86 -10.39
CA LEU A 237 17.68 10.62 -9.89
C LEU A 237 18.63 11.77 -10.19
N HIS A 238 18.46 12.48 -11.33
CA HIS A 238 19.35 13.59 -11.72
C HIS A 238 18.89 14.94 -11.17
N GLY A 239 17.59 15.19 -11.14
CA GLY A 239 17.04 16.51 -10.79
C GLY A 239 16.51 16.62 -9.38
N TYR A 240 16.12 15.50 -8.75
CA TYR A 240 15.36 15.50 -7.50
C TYR A 240 15.89 14.49 -6.47
N LEU A 241 17.14 14.09 -6.60
CA LEU A 241 17.79 13.17 -5.66
C LEU A 241 17.73 13.66 -4.19
N PRO A 242 17.93 14.97 -3.88
CA PRO A 242 17.80 15.45 -2.50
C PRO A 242 16.40 15.22 -1.89
N GLN A 243 15.33 15.35 -2.68
CA GLN A 243 13.96 15.09 -2.23
C GLN A 243 13.74 13.59 -2.00
N ILE A 244 14.29 12.74 -2.86
CA ILE A 244 14.28 11.29 -2.68
C ILE A 244 15.04 10.91 -1.41
N ASP A 245 16.25 11.45 -1.22
CA ASP A 245 17.10 11.15 -0.07
C ASP A 245 16.47 11.61 1.25
N ALA A 246 15.75 12.72 1.25
CA ALA A 246 14.98 13.16 2.42
C ALA A 246 13.90 12.14 2.82
N VAL A 247 13.28 11.46 1.85
CA VAL A 247 12.33 10.36 2.11
C VAL A 247 13.07 9.10 2.58
N VAL A 248 14.19 8.74 1.94
CA VAL A 248 15.03 7.58 2.32
C VAL A 248 15.55 7.72 3.75
N ALA A 249 15.97 8.92 4.16
CA ALA A 249 16.49 9.17 5.50
C ALA A 249 15.48 8.80 6.61
N ARG A 250 14.17 8.97 6.36
CA ARG A 250 13.11 8.57 7.30
C ARG A 250 13.00 7.05 7.49
N ALA A 251 13.51 6.28 6.55
CA ALA A 251 13.50 4.83 6.64
C ALA A 251 14.55 4.29 7.64
N GLY A 252 15.57 5.09 7.96
CA GLY A 252 16.64 4.70 8.88
C GLY A 252 17.56 3.59 8.33
N PHE A 253 17.66 3.44 7.00
CA PHE A 253 18.57 2.47 6.40
C PHE A 253 20.02 2.88 6.62
N THR A 254 20.86 1.93 7.06
CA THR A 254 22.30 2.12 7.29
C THR A 254 23.14 1.44 6.20
N ASP A 255 22.55 0.57 5.40
CA ASP A 255 23.22 -0.19 4.35
C ASP A 255 23.03 0.47 2.98
N GLU A 256 24.13 0.66 2.26
CA GLU A 256 24.14 1.34 0.96
C GLU A 256 23.29 0.62 -0.10
N ALA A 257 23.25 -0.71 -0.07
CA ALA A 257 22.42 -1.49 -1.01
C ALA A 257 20.92 -1.23 -0.81
N ARG A 258 20.46 -1.09 0.45
CA ARG A 258 19.09 -0.75 0.79
C ARG A 258 18.75 0.68 0.41
N ILE A 259 19.66 1.62 0.66
CA ILE A 259 19.51 3.02 0.24
C ILE A 259 19.38 3.11 -1.28
N ALA A 260 20.25 2.43 -2.03
CA ALA A 260 20.17 2.38 -3.49
C ALA A 260 18.85 1.77 -3.98
N GLN A 261 18.39 0.68 -3.37
CA GLN A 261 17.13 0.05 -3.72
C GLN A 261 15.91 0.94 -3.38
N ALA A 262 15.95 1.64 -2.25
CA ALA A 262 14.91 2.60 -1.87
C ALA A 262 14.87 3.79 -2.84
N ARG A 263 16.02 4.32 -3.25
CA ARG A 263 16.12 5.37 -4.28
C ARG A 263 15.48 4.93 -5.59
N ILE A 264 15.75 3.71 -6.05
CA ILE A 264 15.13 3.14 -7.26
C ILE A 264 13.60 3.04 -7.06
N GLY A 265 13.14 2.55 -5.92
CA GLY A 265 11.71 2.46 -5.60
C GLY A 265 11.01 3.82 -5.61
N LEU A 266 11.61 4.83 -4.97
CA LEU A 266 11.09 6.19 -4.90
C LEU A 266 11.16 6.92 -6.25
N SER A 267 12.22 6.69 -7.06
CA SER A 267 12.29 7.23 -8.42
C SER A 267 11.19 6.66 -9.31
N ASN A 268 10.88 5.36 -9.18
CA ASN A 268 9.76 4.73 -9.87
C ASN A 268 8.40 5.26 -9.37
N TYR A 269 8.27 5.51 -8.06
CA TYR A 269 7.08 6.16 -7.49
C TYR A 269 6.87 7.55 -8.09
N PHE A 270 7.91 8.39 -8.07
CA PHE A 270 7.88 9.72 -8.68
C PHE A 270 7.53 9.66 -10.17
N ALA A 271 8.11 8.72 -10.92
CA ALA A 271 7.80 8.54 -12.32
C ALA A 271 6.32 8.25 -12.55
N GLY A 272 5.74 7.34 -11.75
CA GLY A 272 4.30 7.07 -11.78
C GLY A 272 3.45 8.30 -11.44
N ALA A 273 3.87 9.06 -10.42
CA ALA A 273 3.20 10.28 -10.00
C ALA A 273 3.29 11.40 -11.06
N LEU A 274 4.42 11.52 -11.77
CA LEU A 274 4.60 12.53 -12.82
C LEU A 274 3.80 12.20 -14.08
N VAL A 275 3.76 10.93 -14.50
CA VAL A 275 3.01 10.49 -15.68
C VAL A 275 1.50 10.46 -15.42
N MET A 276 1.10 10.17 -14.17
CA MET A 276 -0.30 10.11 -13.71
C MET A 276 -0.48 10.99 -12.46
N PRO A 277 -0.56 12.35 -12.61
CA PRO A 277 -0.64 13.27 -11.48
C PRO A 277 -1.87 13.01 -10.62
N TYR A 278 -1.69 13.05 -9.29
CA TYR A 278 -2.65 12.56 -8.29
C TYR A 278 -4.09 12.98 -8.56
N MET A 279 -4.37 14.28 -8.48
CA MET A 279 -5.76 14.77 -8.59
C MET A 279 -6.36 14.59 -9.98
N ARG A 280 -5.54 14.70 -11.05
CA ARG A 280 -6.01 14.45 -12.41
C ARG A 280 -6.36 12.97 -12.61
N PHE A 281 -5.51 12.09 -12.10
CA PHE A 281 -5.70 10.65 -12.21
C PHE A 281 -6.87 10.17 -11.35
N LEU A 282 -7.00 10.65 -10.10
CA LEU A 282 -8.12 10.33 -9.22
C LEU A 282 -9.46 10.74 -9.85
N ARG A 283 -9.57 11.98 -10.34
CA ARG A 283 -10.80 12.46 -11.00
C ARG A 283 -11.16 11.64 -12.24
N ALA A 284 -10.17 11.27 -13.04
CA ALA A 284 -10.39 10.42 -14.22
C ALA A 284 -10.85 9.01 -13.78
N ALA A 285 -10.25 8.44 -12.74
CA ALA A 285 -10.62 7.14 -12.19
C ALA A 285 -12.07 7.14 -11.67
N GLU A 286 -12.45 8.13 -10.89
CA GLU A 286 -13.82 8.27 -10.38
C GLU A 286 -14.83 8.48 -11.52
N ALA A 287 -14.53 9.34 -12.48
CA ALA A 287 -15.40 9.62 -13.62
C ALA A 287 -15.61 8.41 -14.52
N SER A 288 -14.64 7.50 -14.61
CA SER A 288 -14.71 6.27 -15.41
C SER A 288 -15.16 5.04 -14.59
N SER A 289 -15.60 5.20 -13.34
CA SER A 289 -15.85 4.07 -12.43
C SER A 289 -14.66 3.10 -12.38
N TYR A 290 -13.45 3.66 -12.36
CA TYR A 290 -12.18 2.94 -12.28
C TYR A 290 -11.93 1.98 -13.46
N ASP A 291 -12.38 2.33 -14.67
CA ASP A 291 -12.06 1.59 -15.88
C ASP A 291 -10.56 1.68 -16.20
N ILE A 292 -9.84 0.57 -15.98
CA ILE A 292 -8.38 0.52 -16.10
C ILE A 292 -7.93 0.68 -17.55
N GLU A 293 -8.69 0.15 -18.52
CA GLU A 293 -8.34 0.25 -19.94
C GLU A 293 -8.54 1.69 -20.45
N LEU A 294 -9.62 2.34 -20.04
CA LEU A 294 -9.87 3.73 -20.35
C LEU A 294 -8.81 4.65 -19.74
N LEU A 295 -8.44 4.41 -18.48
CA LEU A 295 -7.36 5.15 -17.82
C LEU A 295 -6.01 4.90 -18.49
N ALA A 296 -5.71 3.66 -18.87
CA ALA A 296 -4.49 3.32 -19.60
C ALA A 296 -4.40 4.07 -20.92
N HIS A 297 -5.49 4.15 -21.67
CA HIS A 297 -5.59 4.91 -22.91
C HIS A 297 -5.40 6.41 -22.65
N GLN A 298 -6.14 6.98 -21.70
CA GLN A 298 -6.12 8.43 -21.41
C GLN A 298 -4.73 8.93 -20.97
N PHE A 299 -4.02 8.14 -20.16
CA PHE A 299 -2.69 8.50 -19.66
C PHE A 299 -1.54 7.92 -20.48
N GLY A 300 -1.83 7.16 -21.54
CA GLY A 300 -0.84 6.57 -22.43
C GLY A 300 0.07 5.55 -21.73
N VAL A 301 -0.42 4.81 -20.74
CA VAL A 301 0.34 3.88 -19.93
C VAL A 301 -0.23 2.45 -20.01
N GLY A 302 0.52 1.46 -19.54
CA GLY A 302 0.04 0.08 -19.53
C GLY A 302 -0.84 -0.25 -18.33
N PHE A 303 -1.59 -1.36 -18.43
CA PHE A 303 -2.49 -1.89 -17.40
C PHE A 303 -1.81 -2.00 -16.00
N GLU A 304 -0.58 -2.56 -15.94
CA GLU A 304 0.16 -2.69 -14.67
C GLU A 304 0.43 -1.30 -14.03
N ALA A 305 0.77 -0.30 -14.84
CA ALA A 305 1.06 1.04 -14.33
C ALA A 305 -0.19 1.71 -13.72
N VAL A 306 -1.35 1.56 -14.38
CA VAL A 306 -2.64 2.04 -13.85
C VAL A 306 -2.97 1.34 -12.54
N CYS A 307 -2.94 0.01 -12.51
CA CYS A 307 -3.22 -0.76 -11.29
C CYS A 307 -2.30 -0.36 -10.13
N HIS A 308 -1.01 -0.21 -10.42
CA HIS A 308 -0.05 0.24 -9.42
C HIS A 308 -0.39 1.65 -8.93
N ARG A 309 -0.70 2.60 -9.84
CA ARG A 309 -1.05 3.97 -9.46
C ARG A 309 -2.33 4.02 -8.62
N LEU A 310 -3.36 3.25 -8.97
CA LEU A 310 -4.58 3.13 -8.18
C LEU A 310 -4.31 2.70 -6.74
N SER A 311 -3.34 1.79 -6.52
CA SER A 311 -2.97 1.35 -5.17
C SER A 311 -2.18 2.37 -4.34
N THR A 312 -1.82 3.52 -4.92
CA THR A 312 -1.10 4.61 -4.24
C THR A 312 -1.98 5.82 -3.92
N LEU A 313 -3.27 5.76 -4.22
CA LEU A 313 -4.20 6.88 -4.02
C LEU A 313 -4.71 6.97 -2.56
N ALA A 314 -3.78 7.16 -1.63
CA ALA A 314 -4.06 7.18 -0.19
C ALA A 314 -3.88 8.57 0.46
N ARG A 315 -4.01 9.69 -0.31
CA ARG A 315 -3.96 11.05 0.22
C ARG A 315 -5.17 11.30 1.13
N ARG A 316 -4.95 11.65 2.39
CA ARG A 316 -6.01 11.81 3.39
C ARG A 316 -7.12 12.80 2.98
N SER A 317 -6.78 13.91 2.33
CA SER A 317 -7.73 14.93 1.87
C SER A 317 -8.53 14.54 0.62
N ALA A 318 -8.08 13.55 -0.13
CA ALA A 318 -8.70 13.08 -1.37
C ALA A 318 -8.34 11.60 -1.61
N PRO A 319 -8.84 10.67 -0.81
CA PRO A 319 -8.51 9.26 -0.95
C PRO A 319 -9.24 8.65 -2.15
N GLY A 320 -8.52 7.80 -2.89
CA GLY A 320 -9.12 6.87 -3.85
C GLY A 320 -9.71 5.64 -3.14
N LEU A 321 -10.08 4.62 -3.93
CA LEU A 321 -10.44 3.33 -3.35
C LEU A 321 -9.20 2.63 -2.78
N PRO A 322 -9.31 1.99 -1.61
CA PRO A 322 -8.20 1.29 -0.97
C PRO A 322 -7.93 -0.04 -1.67
N PHE A 323 -7.13 0.00 -2.72
CA PHE A 323 -6.80 -1.17 -3.51
C PHE A 323 -5.59 -1.92 -2.97
N PHE A 324 -5.66 -3.26 -3.13
CA PHE A 324 -4.51 -4.16 -3.07
C PHE A 324 -3.99 -4.39 -4.49
N PHE A 325 -2.70 -4.33 -4.66
CA PHE A 325 -2.04 -4.64 -5.93
C PHE A 325 -1.09 -5.81 -5.75
N ILE A 326 -1.14 -6.76 -6.70
CA ILE A 326 -0.20 -7.88 -6.70
C ILE A 326 0.20 -8.23 -8.13
N ARG A 327 1.45 -8.66 -8.28
CA ARG A 327 1.97 -9.20 -9.52
C ARG A 327 2.66 -10.54 -9.26
N VAL A 328 2.22 -11.57 -9.94
CA VAL A 328 2.76 -12.93 -9.83
C VAL A 328 3.25 -13.45 -11.18
N ASP A 329 4.23 -14.34 -11.14
CA ASP A 329 4.62 -15.13 -12.32
C ASP A 329 3.84 -16.44 -12.40
N ARG A 330 4.08 -17.24 -13.46
CA ARG A 330 3.40 -18.53 -13.66
C ARG A 330 3.73 -19.58 -12.59
N ALA A 331 4.84 -19.45 -11.91
CA ALA A 331 5.23 -20.33 -10.81
C ALA A 331 4.59 -19.94 -9.47
N GLY A 332 3.83 -18.82 -9.44
CA GLY A 332 3.20 -18.32 -8.22
C GLY A 332 4.09 -17.41 -7.39
N ASN A 333 5.28 -17.05 -7.87
CA ASN A 333 6.14 -16.12 -7.16
C ASN A 333 5.58 -14.71 -7.21
N VAL A 334 5.44 -14.10 -6.04
CA VAL A 334 4.96 -12.73 -5.88
C VAL A 334 6.12 -11.75 -6.10
N SER A 335 6.15 -11.13 -7.26
CA SER A 335 7.22 -10.20 -7.64
C SER A 335 6.97 -8.76 -7.21
N LYS A 336 5.71 -8.37 -7.04
CA LYS A 336 5.29 -7.07 -6.48
C LYS A 336 4.03 -7.25 -5.65
N ARG A 337 3.95 -6.57 -4.53
CA ARG A 337 2.77 -6.51 -3.68
C ARG A 337 2.70 -5.14 -3.02
N HIS A 338 1.57 -4.48 -3.16
CA HIS A 338 1.26 -3.22 -2.49
C HIS A 338 -0.13 -3.34 -1.89
N SER A 339 -0.31 -2.89 -0.68
CA SER A 339 -1.61 -2.83 -0.04
C SER A 339 -1.82 -1.43 0.53
N ALA A 340 -2.93 -0.81 0.20
CA ALA A 340 -3.39 0.40 0.88
C ALA A 340 -4.07 0.07 2.21
N THR A 341 -4.25 -1.23 2.52
CA THR A 341 -4.86 -1.76 3.74
C THR A 341 -4.01 -2.90 4.32
N ASP A 342 -4.40 -3.45 5.46
CA ASP A 342 -3.71 -4.55 6.14
C ASP A 342 -4.00 -5.94 5.52
N PHE A 343 -4.36 -6.00 4.24
CA PHE A 343 -4.57 -7.28 3.58
C PHE A 343 -3.26 -8.02 3.35
N HIS A 344 -3.15 -9.22 3.94
CA HIS A 344 -1.97 -10.06 3.85
C HIS A 344 -2.26 -11.38 3.12
N PHE A 345 -1.56 -11.62 2.02
CA PHE A 345 -1.38 -12.97 1.51
C PHE A 345 -0.17 -13.60 2.19
N SER A 346 -0.28 -14.89 2.55
CA SER A 346 0.89 -15.65 2.98
C SER A 346 1.95 -15.66 1.88
N GLN A 347 3.20 -15.51 2.26
CA GLN A 347 4.35 -15.64 1.35
C GLN A 347 4.87 -17.07 1.33
N VAL A 348 4.43 -17.91 2.26
CA VAL A 348 4.92 -19.28 2.46
C VAL A 348 3.99 -20.29 1.80
N GLY A 349 4.56 -21.15 0.97
CA GLY A 349 3.85 -22.31 0.44
C GLY A 349 2.91 -22.06 -0.73
N GLY A 350 3.12 -20.97 -1.48
CA GLY A 350 2.30 -20.58 -2.61
C GLY A 350 0.98 -19.93 -2.20
N SER A 351 0.38 -19.16 -3.10
CA SER A 351 -0.95 -18.58 -2.91
C SER A 351 -2.05 -19.60 -3.26
N CYS A 352 -3.30 -19.28 -2.93
CA CYS A 352 -4.43 -20.16 -3.16
C CYS A 352 -4.64 -20.42 -4.68
N PRO A 353 -4.68 -21.67 -5.16
CA PRO A 353 -4.88 -21.98 -6.59
C PRO A 353 -6.25 -21.58 -7.12
N LEU A 354 -7.24 -21.35 -6.24
CA LEU A 354 -8.58 -20.87 -6.62
C LEU A 354 -8.63 -19.35 -6.84
N TRP A 355 -7.53 -18.66 -6.67
CA TRP A 355 -7.49 -17.22 -6.86
C TRP A 355 -7.41 -16.87 -8.35
N ILE A 356 -8.24 -15.89 -8.77
CA ILE A 356 -8.40 -15.47 -10.18
C ILE A 356 -7.09 -15.13 -10.90
N VAL A 357 -6.05 -14.78 -10.15
CA VAL A 357 -4.76 -14.38 -10.68
C VAL A 357 -4.12 -15.49 -11.53
N TYR A 358 -4.38 -16.75 -11.20
CA TYR A 358 -3.87 -17.90 -11.97
C TYR A 358 -4.66 -18.14 -13.25
N GLU A 359 -5.97 -17.91 -13.22
CA GLU A 359 -6.80 -18.02 -14.40
C GLU A 359 -6.46 -16.96 -15.46
N ALA A 360 -5.92 -15.82 -15.05
CA ALA A 360 -5.49 -14.77 -15.96
C ALA A 360 -4.40 -15.25 -16.98
N PHE A 361 -3.60 -16.25 -16.62
CA PHE A 361 -2.63 -16.84 -17.55
C PHE A 361 -3.28 -17.69 -18.66
N ASN A 362 -4.47 -18.24 -18.43
CA ASN A 362 -5.21 -19.05 -19.37
C ASN A 362 -6.05 -18.21 -20.34
N GLN A 363 -6.31 -16.94 -19.97
CA GLN A 363 -7.12 -16.02 -20.76
C GLN A 363 -6.37 -14.70 -21.04
N PRO A 364 -5.28 -14.73 -21.82
CA PRO A 364 -4.47 -13.55 -22.09
C PRO A 364 -5.29 -12.45 -22.76
N GLY A 365 -5.04 -11.20 -22.36
CA GLY A 365 -5.71 -10.03 -22.92
C GLY A 365 -7.07 -9.70 -22.28
N ARG A 366 -7.68 -10.60 -21.51
CA ARG A 366 -8.95 -10.35 -20.82
C ARG A 366 -8.74 -9.88 -19.38
N ILE A 367 -9.57 -8.97 -18.93
CA ILE A 367 -9.71 -8.65 -17.51
C ILE A 367 -10.75 -9.61 -16.93
N LEU A 368 -10.32 -10.43 -15.98
CA LEU A 368 -11.16 -11.38 -15.27
C LEU A 368 -11.57 -10.79 -13.93
N THR A 369 -12.76 -11.15 -13.45
CA THR A 369 -13.31 -10.70 -12.17
C THR A 369 -13.63 -11.86 -11.26
N GLN A 370 -13.47 -11.68 -9.95
CA GLN A 370 -13.82 -12.67 -8.95
C GLN A 370 -14.28 -11.99 -7.67
N THR A 371 -15.44 -12.41 -7.15
CA THR A 371 -15.76 -12.19 -5.75
C THR A 371 -15.18 -13.34 -4.94
N ALA A 372 -14.34 -13.02 -3.97
CA ALA A 372 -13.63 -14.01 -3.16
C ALA A 372 -13.97 -13.85 -1.68
N ARG A 373 -14.06 -14.98 -0.96
CA ARG A 373 -14.27 -15.03 0.48
C ARG A 373 -13.08 -15.69 1.17
N MET A 374 -12.45 -14.97 2.09
CA MET A 374 -11.37 -15.46 2.93
C MET A 374 -11.89 -16.39 4.05
N PRO A 375 -11.00 -17.18 4.71
CA PRO A 375 -11.40 -18.03 5.81
C PRO A 375 -11.99 -17.29 7.02
N ASP A 376 -11.57 -16.05 7.26
CA ASP A 376 -12.10 -15.16 8.30
C ASP A 376 -13.47 -14.55 7.99
N GLY A 377 -14.02 -14.86 6.80
CA GLY A 377 -15.31 -14.37 6.34
C GLY A 377 -15.25 -13.08 5.53
N ARG A 378 -14.12 -12.36 5.50
CA ARG A 378 -13.96 -11.15 4.69
C ARG A 378 -14.15 -11.47 3.21
N ARG A 379 -14.83 -10.56 2.51
CA ARG A 379 -15.12 -10.70 1.09
C ARG A 379 -14.44 -9.58 0.31
N HIS A 380 -13.82 -9.95 -0.81
CA HIS A 380 -13.09 -9.04 -1.67
C HIS A 380 -13.54 -9.18 -3.11
N PHE A 381 -13.45 -8.09 -3.85
CA PHE A 381 -13.61 -8.07 -5.29
C PHE A 381 -12.25 -7.95 -5.96
N TRP A 382 -11.96 -8.85 -6.88
CA TRP A 382 -10.68 -8.95 -7.57
C TRP A 382 -10.83 -8.78 -9.06
N LEU A 383 -9.87 -8.07 -9.65
CA LEU A 383 -9.62 -7.99 -11.09
C LEU A 383 -8.26 -8.61 -11.36
N ALA A 384 -8.14 -9.38 -12.43
CA ALA A 384 -6.85 -9.95 -12.82
C ALA A 384 -6.69 -9.96 -14.34
N ARG A 385 -5.49 -9.64 -14.81
CA ARG A 385 -5.13 -9.70 -16.24
C ARG A 385 -3.68 -10.14 -16.41
N GLN A 386 -3.43 -10.98 -17.43
CA GLN A 386 -2.09 -11.26 -17.89
C GLN A 386 -1.50 -10.04 -18.58
N VAL A 387 -0.27 -9.68 -18.22
CA VAL A 387 0.54 -8.65 -18.88
C VAL A 387 1.84 -9.25 -19.38
N SER A 388 2.30 -8.81 -20.53
CA SER A 388 3.56 -9.27 -21.13
C SER A 388 4.41 -8.07 -21.52
N SER A 389 5.71 -8.18 -21.36
CA SER A 389 6.67 -7.15 -21.75
C SER A 389 7.95 -7.79 -22.29
N GLY A 390 8.64 -7.07 -23.17
CA GLY A 390 9.90 -7.52 -23.78
C GLY A 390 9.89 -7.33 -25.30
N PRO A 391 10.97 -7.73 -25.97
CA PRO A 391 11.12 -7.59 -27.41
C PRO A 391 9.98 -8.24 -28.18
N VAL A 392 9.67 -7.69 -29.35
CA VAL A 392 8.69 -8.22 -30.29
C VAL A 392 9.43 -9.08 -31.32
N GLY A 393 8.90 -10.26 -31.63
CA GLY A 393 9.46 -11.13 -32.65
C GLY A 393 9.33 -12.62 -32.27
N HIS A 394 9.37 -13.48 -33.31
CA HIS A 394 9.31 -14.91 -33.11
C HIS A 394 10.56 -15.40 -32.34
N GLY A 395 10.32 -16.20 -31.29
CA GLY A 395 11.41 -16.75 -30.46
C GLY A 395 12.04 -15.76 -29.47
N GLN A 396 11.58 -14.49 -29.41
CA GLN A 396 12.10 -13.52 -28.46
C GLN A 396 11.54 -13.79 -27.04
N PRO A 397 12.39 -13.73 -26.00
CA PRO A 397 11.95 -13.98 -24.64
C PRO A 397 11.06 -12.84 -24.15
N ARG A 398 9.87 -13.16 -23.66
CA ARG A 398 8.94 -12.20 -23.07
C ARG A 398 8.70 -12.50 -21.59
N LYS A 399 8.77 -11.47 -20.77
CA LYS A 399 8.36 -11.56 -19.36
C LYS A 399 6.83 -11.54 -19.31
N THR A 400 6.25 -12.53 -18.65
CA THR A 400 4.79 -12.65 -18.51
C THR A 400 4.42 -12.74 -17.04
N PHE A 401 3.47 -11.91 -16.61
CA PHE A 401 2.96 -11.86 -15.25
C PHE A 401 1.43 -11.77 -15.27
N ALA A 402 0.81 -12.24 -14.21
CA ALA A 402 -0.55 -11.84 -13.89
C ALA A 402 -0.50 -10.67 -12.92
N VAL A 403 -1.22 -9.61 -13.25
CA VAL A 403 -1.44 -8.44 -12.40
C VAL A 403 -2.85 -8.51 -11.88
N ALA A 404 -3.01 -8.41 -10.57
CA ALA A 404 -4.32 -8.31 -9.96
C ALA A 404 -4.44 -7.06 -9.09
N LEU A 405 -5.65 -6.51 -9.09
CA LEU A 405 -6.10 -5.41 -8.27
C LEU A 405 -7.33 -5.86 -7.48
N GLY A 406 -7.34 -5.69 -6.19
CA GLY A 406 -8.45 -6.06 -5.34
C GLY A 406 -8.85 -4.95 -4.38
N CYS A 407 -10.09 -5.01 -3.90
CA CYS A 407 -10.59 -4.14 -2.84
C CYS A 407 -11.60 -4.90 -1.97
N ASP A 408 -11.94 -4.35 -0.82
CA ASP A 408 -13.04 -4.87 -0.03
C ASP A 408 -14.35 -4.80 -0.83
N LEU A 409 -15.19 -5.81 -0.63
CA LEU A 409 -16.41 -5.98 -1.44
C LEU A 409 -17.34 -4.78 -1.37
N GLN A 410 -17.38 -4.05 -0.26
CA GLN A 410 -18.16 -2.82 -0.10
C GLN A 410 -17.86 -1.75 -1.15
N HIS A 411 -16.69 -1.80 -1.77
CA HIS A 411 -16.28 -0.87 -2.82
C HIS A 411 -16.56 -1.37 -4.23
N ALA A 412 -16.98 -2.63 -4.39
CA ALA A 412 -17.16 -3.26 -5.70
C ALA A 412 -18.14 -2.51 -6.61
N GLU A 413 -19.23 -1.98 -6.06
CA GLU A 413 -20.27 -1.27 -6.83
C GLU A 413 -19.77 0.05 -7.47
N ARG A 414 -18.66 0.59 -6.99
CA ARG A 414 -17.99 1.76 -7.59
C ARG A 414 -17.14 1.42 -8.83
N LEU A 415 -16.95 0.13 -9.11
CA LEU A 415 -16.12 -0.35 -10.21
C LEU A 415 -16.98 -0.75 -11.40
N VAL A 416 -16.64 -0.29 -12.59
CA VAL A 416 -17.32 -0.69 -13.83
C VAL A 416 -17.37 -2.21 -14.01
N TYR A 417 -16.41 -2.92 -13.47
CA TYR A 417 -16.25 -4.37 -13.57
C TYR A 417 -17.24 -5.18 -12.74
N SER A 418 -17.99 -4.55 -11.85
CA SER A 418 -19.06 -5.20 -11.09
C SER A 418 -20.43 -5.13 -11.79
N LEU A 419 -20.53 -4.40 -12.89
CA LEU A 419 -21.78 -4.26 -13.65
C LEU A 419 -22.29 -5.63 -14.11
N GLY A 420 -23.56 -5.92 -13.79
CA GLY A 420 -24.21 -7.19 -14.13
C GLY A 420 -23.82 -8.37 -13.23
N LEU A 421 -23.00 -8.14 -12.20
CA LEU A 421 -22.64 -9.17 -11.20
C LEU A 421 -23.45 -8.96 -9.92
N ASP A 422 -24.04 -10.05 -9.40
CA ASP A 422 -24.60 -10.05 -8.04
C ASP A 422 -23.46 -10.23 -7.03
N VAL A 423 -22.79 -9.11 -6.71
CA VAL A 423 -21.66 -9.10 -5.77
C VAL A 423 -22.10 -9.25 -4.32
N GLN A 424 -23.37 -9.00 -4.01
CA GLN A 424 -23.88 -9.06 -2.64
C GLN A 424 -24.19 -10.49 -2.21
N SER A 425 -24.58 -11.37 -3.14
CA SER A 425 -24.90 -12.76 -2.82
C SER A 425 -23.68 -13.52 -2.27
N PRO A 426 -23.76 -14.09 -1.06
CA PRO A 426 -22.69 -14.89 -0.49
C PRO A 426 -22.33 -16.12 -1.32
N GLY A 427 -23.31 -16.70 -2.04
CA GLY A 427 -23.14 -17.87 -2.90
C GLY A 427 -22.24 -17.63 -4.11
N ASN A 428 -22.10 -16.37 -4.55
CA ASN A 428 -21.29 -15.99 -5.70
C ASN A 428 -19.80 -15.78 -5.35
N SER A 429 -19.42 -15.97 -4.08
CA SER A 429 -18.04 -15.77 -3.64
C SER A 429 -17.26 -17.09 -3.66
N VAL A 430 -16.16 -17.10 -4.40
CA VAL A 430 -15.21 -18.23 -4.40
C VAL A 430 -14.46 -18.25 -3.06
N SER A 431 -14.45 -19.40 -2.41
CA SER A 431 -13.74 -19.58 -1.15
C SER A 431 -12.24 -19.73 -1.41
N ILE A 432 -11.47 -18.65 -1.20
CA ILE A 432 -10.00 -18.64 -1.31
C ILE A 432 -9.34 -18.66 0.07
N GLY A 433 -8.03 -18.88 0.12
CA GLY A 433 -7.23 -18.88 1.34
C GLY A 433 -5.92 -18.11 1.18
N PRO A 434 -5.21 -17.85 2.29
CA PRO A 434 -3.93 -17.14 2.26
C PRO A 434 -2.80 -17.92 1.56
N GLY A 435 -2.89 -19.24 1.56
CA GLY A 435 -1.95 -20.20 0.98
C GLY A 435 -2.23 -21.59 1.54
N CYS A 436 -2.07 -22.67 0.74
CA CYS A 436 -2.53 -24.01 1.13
C CYS A 436 -1.98 -24.51 2.46
N ARG A 437 -0.73 -24.24 2.79
CA ARG A 437 -0.07 -24.73 4.02
C ARG A 437 -0.63 -24.09 5.30
N VAL A 438 -1.06 -22.84 5.20
CA VAL A 438 -1.53 -22.05 6.34
C VAL A 438 -3.04 -21.81 6.32
N CYS A 439 -3.74 -22.34 5.31
CA CYS A 439 -5.17 -22.18 5.17
C CYS A 439 -5.94 -23.06 6.16
N PRO A 440 -6.81 -22.49 7.01
CA PRO A 440 -7.56 -23.26 8.00
C PRO A 440 -8.77 -24.02 7.44
N ARG A 441 -9.08 -23.90 6.13
CA ARG A 441 -10.21 -24.62 5.53
C ARG A 441 -9.91 -26.12 5.48
N GLU A 442 -10.79 -26.95 6.04
CA GLU A 442 -10.64 -28.41 6.04
C GLU A 442 -11.24 -29.05 4.80
N ASP A 443 -12.29 -28.48 4.25
CA ASP A 443 -13.14 -28.98 3.17
C ASP A 443 -12.73 -28.51 1.76
N CYS A 444 -11.50 -28.04 1.57
CA CYS A 444 -11.05 -27.48 0.30
C CYS A 444 -10.73 -28.62 -0.70
N MET A 445 -11.54 -28.75 -1.75
CA MET A 445 -11.33 -29.72 -2.84
C MET A 445 -10.00 -29.51 -3.61
N GLN A 446 -9.46 -28.28 -3.60
CA GLN A 446 -8.24 -27.90 -4.32
C GLN A 446 -7.00 -27.87 -3.40
N ARG A 447 -7.07 -28.45 -2.23
CA ARG A 447 -5.93 -28.44 -1.30
C ARG A 447 -4.75 -29.25 -1.87
N ALA A 448 -3.62 -28.54 -2.06
CA ALA A 448 -2.38 -29.13 -2.58
C ALA A 448 -1.44 -29.66 -1.49
N PHE A 449 -1.52 -29.15 -0.25
CA PHE A 449 -0.65 -29.50 0.87
C PHE A 449 -1.47 -29.79 2.11
N ALA A 450 -1.02 -30.74 2.93
CA ALA A 450 -1.56 -30.95 4.26
C ALA A 450 -1.47 -29.65 5.08
N GLN A 451 -2.48 -29.42 5.92
CA GLN A 451 -2.45 -28.30 6.85
C GLN A 451 -1.31 -28.52 7.86
N LEU A 452 -0.53 -27.47 8.11
CA LEU A 452 0.43 -27.53 9.22
C LEU A 452 -0.34 -27.74 10.52
N PRO A 453 0.08 -28.66 11.40
CA PRO A 453 -0.57 -28.84 12.69
C PRO A 453 -0.62 -27.51 13.42
N GLY A 454 -1.82 -27.08 13.79
CA GLY A 454 -1.97 -25.92 14.68
C GLY A 454 -1.28 -26.21 16.00
N ARG A 455 -0.42 -25.33 16.46
CA ARG A 455 0.08 -25.33 17.83
C ARG A 455 -0.96 -24.76 18.75
#